data_271ebabea2f6ec28cae4a5750620d5dd
#
_entry.id   271ebabea2f6ec28cae4a5750620d5dd
#
_cell.length_a   1.000
_cell.length_b   1.000
_cell.length_c   1.000
_cell.angle_alpha   90.00
_cell.angle_beta   90.00
_cell.angle_gamma   90.00
#
_symmetry.space_group_name_H-M   'P 1'
#
loop_
_entity.id
_entity.type
_entity.pdbx_description
1 polymer ?
#
loop_
_entity_poly.entity_id
_entity_poly.type
_entity_poly.pdbx_seq_one_letter_code
_entity_poly.pdbx_strand_id
1 'polypeptide(L)'
;MAEDLLKVEGLKQYYPASSGLFGKKTYVKAVDDVDFEVKKGEVFGIVGESGCGKSTLGKAICKLIEPTDGKIILDGEDIRGYDSKKMRSVRKKVQMVFQDPYASLNPRMSIHDILAEPLVIHGLAKGKQEIDEAVVRLLREVGMDDYHARRYPHEFSGGQRQRIGIARALAERPQLIIA
;
A
#
# COMPACT_ATOMS: atom_id res chain seq x y z
N MET A 1 26.96 -7.42 2.72
CA MET A 1 26.08 -7.23 1.53
C MET A 1 24.74 -6.77 2.08
N ALA A 2 24.08 -5.80 1.44
CA ALA A 2 22.75 -5.37 1.89
C ALA A 2 21.77 -6.54 1.69
N GLU A 3 20.92 -6.76 2.68
CA GLU A 3 19.97 -7.87 2.72
C GLU A 3 18.75 -7.52 1.86
N ASP A 4 18.26 -8.47 1.07
CA ASP A 4 17.10 -8.25 0.22
C ASP A 4 15.84 -8.14 1.08
N LEU A 5 15.08 -7.05 0.89
CA LEU A 5 13.79 -6.83 1.54
C LEU A 5 12.65 -7.45 0.75
N LEU A 6 12.65 -7.22 -0.57
CA LEU A 6 11.64 -7.73 -1.49
C LEU A 6 12.33 -8.41 -2.67
N LYS A 7 11.88 -9.60 -3.01
CA LYS A 7 12.23 -10.28 -4.25
C LYS A 7 10.97 -10.74 -4.96
N VAL A 8 10.85 -10.39 -6.23
CA VAL A 8 9.76 -10.78 -7.11
C VAL A 8 10.31 -11.70 -8.17
N GLU A 9 9.71 -12.88 -8.36
CA GLU A 9 10.15 -13.90 -9.31
C GLU A 9 9.00 -14.33 -10.21
N GLY A 10 9.16 -14.13 -11.51
CA GLY A 10 8.23 -14.57 -12.56
C GLY A 10 6.80 -14.09 -12.35
N LEU A 11 6.61 -12.88 -11.79
CA LEU A 11 5.28 -12.40 -11.36
C LEU A 11 4.39 -12.15 -12.56
N LYS A 12 3.16 -12.70 -12.52
CA LYS A 12 2.14 -12.58 -13.57
C LYS A 12 0.82 -12.13 -12.98
N GLN A 13 0.18 -11.19 -13.67
CA GLN A 13 -1.18 -10.77 -13.37
C GLN A 13 -1.98 -10.66 -14.65
N TYR A 14 -2.91 -11.58 -14.84
CA TYR A 14 -3.76 -11.68 -16.02
C TYR A 14 -5.22 -11.46 -15.65
N TYR A 15 -5.90 -10.64 -16.43
CA TYR A 15 -7.33 -10.43 -16.28
C TYR A 15 -8.08 -11.10 -17.44
N PRO A 16 -9.18 -11.82 -17.16
CA PRO A 16 -9.98 -12.39 -18.24
C PRO A 16 -10.57 -11.26 -19.09
N ALA A 17 -10.31 -11.28 -20.38
CA ALA A 17 -11.00 -10.45 -21.34
C ALA A 17 -12.33 -11.11 -21.69
N SER A 18 -13.43 -10.32 -21.79
CA SER A 18 -14.76 -10.82 -22.14
C SER A 18 -14.68 -11.48 -23.52
N SER A 19 -14.82 -12.80 -23.58
CA SER A 19 -15.06 -13.54 -24.81
C SER A 19 -16.57 -13.77 -24.93
N GLY A 20 -17.15 -13.52 -26.13
CA GLY A 20 -18.56 -13.85 -26.40
C GLY A 20 -18.86 -15.33 -26.10
N LEU A 21 -20.14 -15.70 -26.11
CA LEU A 21 -20.71 -16.98 -25.65
C LEU A 21 -20.01 -18.27 -26.16
N PHE A 22 -19.21 -18.18 -27.26
CA PHE A 22 -18.46 -19.29 -27.89
C PHE A 22 -16.99 -18.97 -28.21
N GLY A 23 -16.40 -17.88 -27.61
CA GLY A 23 -15.03 -17.45 -27.92
C GLY A 23 -13.96 -18.12 -27.05
N LYS A 24 -12.73 -18.24 -27.58
CA LYS A 24 -11.56 -18.62 -26.76
C LYS A 24 -11.37 -17.62 -25.62
N LYS A 25 -11.12 -18.11 -24.39
CA LYS A 25 -10.75 -17.27 -23.25
C LYS A 25 -9.48 -16.49 -23.60
N THR A 26 -9.60 -15.19 -23.74
CA THR A 26 -8.49 -14.28 -23.92
C THR A 26 -8.17 -13.60 -22.59
N TYR A 27 -6.92 -13.20 -22.40
CA TYR A 27 -6.48 -12.56 -21.17
C TYR A 27 -5.73 -11.26 -21.50
N VAL A 28 -5.98 -10.23 -20.72
CA VAL A 28 -5.14 -9.04 -20.70
C VAL A 28 -4.00 -9.31 -19.72
N LYS A 29 -2.78 -9.36 -20.22
CA LYS A 29 -1.57 -9.55 -19.45
C LYS A 29 -1.11 -8.20 -18.89
N ALA A 30 -1.60 -7.83 -17.72
CA ALA A 30 -1.26 -6.55 -17.10
C ALA A 30 0.14 -6.54 -16.49
N VAL A 31 0.60 -7.69 -15.98
CA VAL A 31 1.99 -7.98 -15.57
C VAL A 31 2.33 -9.33 -16.15
N ASP A 32 3.47 -9.46 -16.82
CA ASP A 32 3.86 -10.69 -17.50
C ASP A 32 5.35 -10.97 -17.29
N ASP A 33 5.64 -11.96 -16.45
CA ASP A 33 6.97 -12.52 -16.20
C ASP A 33 7.99 -11.48 -15.68
N VAL A 34 7.64 -10.79 -14.58
CA VAL A 34 8.45 -9.71 -14.02
C VAL A 34 9.30 -10.21 -12.87
N ASP A 35 10.61 -9.91 -12.95
CA ASP A 35 11.61 -10.22 -11.94
C ASP A 35 12.35 -8.97 -11.48
N PHE A 36 12.51 -8.76 -10.19
CA PHE A 36 13.38 -7.75 -9.59
C PHE A 36 13.58 -7.99 -8.10
N GLU A 37 14.58 -7.29 -7.54
CA GLU A 37 14.91 -7.32 -6.11
C GLU A 37 15.03 -5.88 -5.59
N VAL A 38 14.62 -5.67 -4.33
CA VAL A 38 14.75 -4.39 -3.62
C VAL A 38 15.42 -4.67 -2.28
N LYS A 39 16.50 -3.95 -2.00
CA LYS A 39 17.27 -4.10 -0.77
C LYS A 39 16.71 -3.26 0.37
N LYS A 40 17.03 -3.61 1.60
CA LYS A 40 16.69 -2.80 2.78
C LYS A 40 17.30 -1.40 2.65
N GLY A 41 16.46 -0.36 2.80
CA GLY A 41 16.87 1.04 2.68
C GLY A 41 17.06 1.56 1.26
N GLU A 42 16.74 0.77 0.24
CA GLU A 42 16.81 1.16 -1.16
C GLU A 42 15.58 1.93 -1.61
N VAL A 43 15.78 2.89 -2.51
CA VAL A 43 14.71 3.53 -3.29
C VAL A 43 14.76 2.96 -4.70
N PHE A 44 13.74 2.16 -5.04
CA PHE A 44 13.61 1.49 -6.32
C PHE A 44 12.52 2.13 -7.17
N GLY A 45 12.85 2.57 -8.38
CA GLY A 45 11.92 3.25 -9.29
C GLY A 45 11.43 2.33 -10.42
N ILE A 46 10.09 2.23 -10.58
CA ILE A 46 9.45 1.54 -11.71
C ILE A 46 8.89 2.58 -12.67
N VAL A 47 9.43 2.62 -13.88
CA VAL A 47 9.05 3.56 -14.93
C VAL A 47 8.39 2.84 -16.11
N GLY A 48 7.55 3.55 -16.84
CA GLY A 48 6.85 3.05 -18.02
C GLY A 48 5.64 3.91 -18.37
N GLU A 49 5.05 3.68 -19.52
CA GLU A 49 3.89 4.41 -20.04
C GLU A 49 2.64 4.26 -19.15
N SER A 50 1.66 5.15 -19.33
CA SER A 50 0.37 5.02 -18.65
C SER A 50 -0.32 3.72 -19.11
N GLY A 51 -0.85 2.95 -18.14
CA GLY A 51 -1.52 1.68 -18.44
C GLY A 51 -0.61 0.46 -18.59
N CYS A 52 0.73 0.59 -18.52
CA CYS A 52 1.66 -0.55 -18.67
C CYS A 52 1.71 -1.52 -17.49
N GLY A 53 0.86 -1.38 -16.48
CA GLY A 53 0.76 -2.35 -15.37
C GLY A 53 1.46 -1.96 -14.07
N LYS A 54 2.11 -0.79 -13.94
CA LYS A 54 2.82 -0.36 -12.70
C LYS A 54 1.96 -0.45 -11.44
N SER A 55 0.76 0.14 -11.50
CA SER A 55 -0.17 0.11 -10.36
C SER A 55 -0.71 -1.29 -10.07
N THR A 56 -0.83 -2.13 -11.10
CA THR A 56 -1.21 -3.54 -10.96
C THR A 56 -0.11 -4.32 -10.25
N LEU A 57 1.15 -4.08 -10.63
CA LEU A 57 2.31 -4.69 -9.98
C LEU A 57 2.39 -4.31 -8.50
N GLY A 58 2.26 -3.02 -8.15
CA GLY A 58 2.23 -2.56 -6.77
C GLY A 58 1.10 -3.20 -5.95
N LYS A 59 -0.12 -3.28 -6.52
CA LYS A 59 -1.25 -3.95 -5.87
C LYS A 59 -1.02 -5.45 -5.67
N ALA A 60 -0.37 -6.13 -6.62
CA ALA A 60 -0.03 -7.54 -6.50
C ALA A 60 0.99 -7.79 -5.38
N ILE A 61 2.03 -6.94 -5.27
CA ILE A 61 3.03 -7.02 -4.20
C ILE A 61 2.40 -6.81 -2.82
N CYS A 62 1.47 -5.84 -2.69
CA CYS A 62 0.71 -5.63 -1.46
C CYS A 62 -0.37 -6.71 -1.20
N LYS A 63 -0.53 -7.70 -2.08
CA LYS A 63 -1.63 -8.69 -2.00
C LYS A 63 -3.01 -8.03 -1.88
N LEU A 64 -3.20 -6.88 -2.53
CA LEU A 64 -4.52 -6.26 -2.73
C LEU A 64 -5.27 -6.92 -3.89
N ILE A 65 -4.54 -7.55 -4.79
CA ILE A 65 -5.04 -8.47 -5.82
C ILE A 65 -4.23 -9.75 -5.75
N GLU A 66 -4.85 -10.89 -6.05
CA GLU A 66 -4.17 -12.18 -6.06
C GLU A 66 -3.41 -12.35 -7.38
N PRO A 67 -2.07 -12.50 -7.36
CA PRO A 67 -1.29 -12.74 -8.58
C PRO A 67 -1.70 -14.04 -9.27
N THR A 68 -1.70 -14.01 -10.61
CA THR A 68 -1.98 -15.22 -11.41
C THR A 68 -0.89 -16.26 -11.25
N ASP A 69 0.38 -15.83 -11.26
CA ASP A 69 1.55 -16.72 -11.07
C ASP A 69 2.78 -15.95 -10.57
N GLY A 70 3.87 -16.65 -10.26
CA GLY A 70 5.13 -16.08 -9.75
C GLY A 70 5.21 -16.15 -8.24
N LYS A 71 6.25 -15.52 -7.67
CA LYS A 71 6.49 -15.45 -6.22
C LYS A 71 6.70 -14.01 -5.76
N ILE A 72 6.33 -13.75 -4.53
CA ILE A 72 6.58 -12.48 -3.83
C ILE A 72 7.24 -12.86 -2.51
N ILE A 73 8.54 -12.66 -2.43
CA ILE A 73 9.35 -13.00 -1.26
C ILE A 73 9.63 -11.69 -0.51
N LEU A 74 9.09 -11.58 0.69
CA LEU A 74 9.28 -10.44 1.57
C LEU A 74 10.06 -10.88 2.81
N ASP A 75 11.22 -10.24 3.05
CA ASP A 75 12.09 -10.55 4.19
C ASP A 75 12.39 -12.06 4.30
N GLY A 76 12.63 -12.69 3.12
CA GLY A 76 12.97 -14.12 2.97
C GLY A 76 11.77 -15.09 2.94
N GLU A 77 10.53 -14.63 3.10
CA GLU A 77 9.34 -15.47 3.11
C GLU A 77 8.44 -15.24 1.88
N ASP A 78 8.06 -16.32 1.16
CA ASP A 78 7.08 -16.21 0.07
C ASP A 78 5.67 -16.00 0.65
N ILE A 79 5.16 -14.78 0.45
CA ILE A 79 3.87 -14.34 0.97
C ILE A 79 2.69 -14.70 0.06
N ARG A 80 2.93 -15.25 -1.14
CA ARG A 80 1.85 -15.55 -2.08
C ARG A 80 0.85 -16.54 -1.52
N GLY A 81 1.32 -17.60 -0.87
CA GLY A 81 0.47 -18.64 -0.28
C GLY A 81 -0.16 -18.29 1.08
N TYR A 82 0.00 -17.05 1.56
CA TYR A 82 -0.50 -16.67 2.87
C TYR A 82 -2.01 -16.49 2.90
N ASP A 83 -2.64 -17.06 3.93
CA ASP A 83 -4.03 -16.81 4.28
C ASP A 83 -4.25 -15.40 4.87
N SER A 84 -5.50 -15.01 5.06
CA SER A 84 -5.85 -13.69 5.60
C SER A 84 -5.26 -13.42 6.99
N LYS A 85 -5.04 -14.46 7.80
CA LYS A 85 -4.48 -14.31 9.15
C LYS A 85 -2.98 -14.00 9.09
N LYS A 86 -2.23 -14.73 8.28
CA LYS A 86 -0.80 -14.46 8.05
C LYS A 86 -0.58 -13.13 7.34
N MET A 87 -1.44 -12.80 6.35
CA MET A 87 -1.40 -11.52 5.66
C MET A 87 -1.59 -10.30 6.56
N ARG A 88 -2.26 -10.45 7.70
CA ARG A 88 -2.39 -9.34 8.68
C ARG A 88 -1.03 -8.88 9.22
N SER A 89 -0.09 -9.78 9.42
CA SER A 89 1.27 -9.44 9.85
C SER A 89 2.09 -8.79 8.73
N VAL A 90 1.90 -9.26 7.48
CA VAL A 90 2.58 -8.71 6.30
C VAL A 90 2.10 -7.29 6.03
N ARG A 91 0.81 -7.01 6.17
CA ARG A 91 0.24 -5.67 5.95
C ARG A 91 0.84 -4.59 6.86
N LYS A 92 1.33 -4.96 8.06
CA LYS A 92 2.10 -4.02 8.90
C LYS A 92 3.47 -3.68 8.31
N LYS A 93 4.07 -4.62 7.57
CA LYS A 93 5.41 -4.45 6.98
C LYS A 93 5.38 -3.75 5.62
N VAL A 94 4.27 -3.88 4.88
CA VAL A 94 4.12 -3.34 3.52
C VAL A 94 2.90 -2.46 3.44
N GLN A 95 3.10 -1.19 3.07
CA GLN A 95 2.05 -0.21 2.94
C GLN A 95 2.02 0.38 1.53
N MET A 96 0.83 0.77 1.08
CA MET A 96 0.63 1.39 -0.22
C MET A 96 0.08 2.80 -0.07
N VAL A 97 0.72 3.76 -0.73
CA VAL A 97 0.20 5.12 -0.92
C VAL A 97 -0.49 5.16 -2.28
N PHE A 98 -1.79 5.40 -2.28
CA PHE A 98 -2.58 5.41 -3.52
C PHE A 98 -2.37 6.70 -4.31
N GLN A 99 -2.33 6.57 -5.64
CA GLN A 99 -2.16 7.69 -6.57
C GLN A 99 -3.31 8.70 -6.49
N ASP A 100 -4.55 8.24 -6.25
CA ASP A 100 -5.71 9.12 -6.08
C ASP A 100 -5.92 9.45 -4.59
N PRO A 101 -5.55 10.66 -4.15
CA PRO A 101 -5.72 11.07 -2.76
C PRO A 101 -7.19 11.32 -2.38
N TYR A 102 -8.09 11.50 -3.35
CA TYR A 102 -9.52 11.69 -3.11
C TYR A 102 -10.21 10.39 -2.75
N ALA A 103 -9.95 9.32 -3.52
CA ALA A 103 -10.53 8.01 -3.27
C ALA A 103 -9.90 7.26 -2.09
N SER A 104 -8.70 7.68 -1.64
CA SER A 104 -7.95 6.98 -0.61
C SER A 104 -8.37 7.30 0.83
N LEU A 105 -9.04 8.44 1.07
CA LEU A 105 -9.45 8.89 2.39
C LEU A 105 -10.98 8.85 2.52
N ASN A 106 -11.48 8.27 3.62
CA ASN A 106 -12.92 8.27 3.89
C ASN A 106 -13.40 9.71 4.18
N PRO A 107 -14.27 10.31 3.33
CA PRO A 107 -14.69 11.71 3.49
C PRO A 107 -15.54 11.99 4.73
N ARG A 108 -16.05 10.94 5.39
CA ARG A 108 -16.89 11.02 6.59
C ARG A 108 -16.11 10.91 7.89
N MET A 109 -14.80 10.63 7.82
CA MET A 109 -13.93 10.52 8.98
C MET A 109 -13.10 11.79 9.13
N SER A 110 -12.82 12.20 10.37
CA SER A 110 -11.84 13.24 10.64
C SER A 110 -10.43 12.74 10.29
N ILE A 111 -9.47 13.66 10.07
CA ILE A 111 -8.07 13.26 9.85
C ILE A 111 -7.51 12.50 11.05
N HIS A 112 -7.91 12.90 12.26
CA HIS A 112 -7.58 12.15 13.47
C HIS A 112 -8.00 10.68 13.35
N ASP A 113 -9.27 10.42 13.01
CA ASP A 113 -9.81 9.05 12.95
C ASP A 113 -9.15 8.23 11.84
N ILE A 114 -8.86 8.86 10.68
CA ILE A 114 -8.16 8.22 9.57
C ILE A 114 -6.74 7.77 9.98
N LEU A 115 -6.02 8.59 10.75
CA LEU A 115 -4.67 8.28 11.21
C LEU A 115 -4.66 7.36 12.45
N ALA A 116 -5.70 7.44 13.28
CA ALA A 116 -5.87 6.57 14.44
C ALA A 116 -6.28 5.14 14.07
N GLU A 117 -7.02 4.96 12.98
CA GLU A 117 -7.56 3.66 12.55
C GLU A 117 -6.48 2.55 12.48
N PRO A 118 -5.35 2.70 11.77
CA PRO A 118 -4.31 1.67 11.73
C PRO A 118 -3.67 1.44 13.10
N LEU A 119 -3.52 2.48 13.93
CA LEU A 119 -2.95 2.35 15.27
C LEU A 119 -3.82 1.47 16.17
N VAL A 120 -5.14 1.65 16.10
CA VAL A 120 -6.12 0.88 16.88
C VAL A 120 -6.24 -0.56 16.35
N ILE A 121 -6.43 -0.73 15.04
CA ILE A 121 -6.60 -2.05 14.41
C ILE A 121 -5.40 -2.97 14.68
N HIS A 122 -4.21 -2.42 14.68
CA HIS A 122 -2.97 -3.18 14.88
C HIS A 122 -2.44 -3.14 16.31
N GLY A 123 -3.15 -2.45 17.23
CA GLY A 123 -2.79 -2.37 18.64
C GLY A 123 -1.43 -1.67 18.89
N LEU A 124 -1.12 -0.65 18.07
CA LEU A 124 0.14 0.11 18.13
C LEU A 124 0.10 1.25 19.14
N ALA A 125 -1.09 1.67 19.57
CA ALA A 125 -1.31 2.64 20.63
C ALA A 125 -2.48 2.18 21.51
N LYS A 126 -2.41 2.44 22.80
CA LYS A 126 -3.40 2.02 23.80
C LYS A 126 -3.97 3.24 24.53
N GLY A 127 -5.31 3.35 24.48
CA GLY A 127 -5.98 4.47 25.10
C GLY A 127 -5.91 5.78 24.31
N LYS A 128 -6.78 6.70 24.67
CA LYS A 128 -7.00 7.94 23.90
C LYS A 128 -5.75 8.81 23.82
N GLN A 129 -5.06 9.00 24.94
CA GLN A 129 -3.91 9.91 25.00
C GLN A 129 -2.77 9.44 24.06
N GLU A 130 -2.41 8.15 24.09
CA GLU A 130 -1.34 7.61 23.25
C GLU A 130 -1.68 7.69 21.76
N ILE A 131 -2.96 7.49 21.42
CA ILE A 131 -3.46 7.65 20.05
C ILE A 131 -3.35 9.12 19.62
N ASP A 132 -3.83 10.06 20.44
CA ASP A 132 -3.80 11.49 20.14
C ASP A 132 -2.35 11.97 19.91
N GLU A 133 -1.41 11.57 20.75
CA GLU A 133 0.01 11.87 20.63
C GLU A 133 0.62 11.25 19.35
N ALA A 134 0.25 10.02 19.00
CA ALA A 134 0.72 9.36 17.80
C ALA A 134 0.20 10.06 16.53
N VAL A 135 -1.07 10.45 16.50
CA VAL A 135 -1.67 11.20 15.38
C VAL A 135 -0.96 12.54 15.17
N VAL A 136 -0.67 13.27 16.26
CA VAL A 136 0.07 14.54 16.20
C VAL A 136 1.47 14.33 15.63
N ARG A 137 2.19 13.29 16.06
CA ARG A 137 3.51 12.97 15.50
C ARG A 137 3.44 12.68 13.99
N LEU A 138 2.48 11.87 13.56
CA LEU A 138 2.30 11.52 12.15
C LEU A 138 2.02 12.76 11.28
N LEU A 139 1.20 13.70 11.76
CA LEU A 139 0.95 14.95 11.04
C LEU A 139 2.23 15.77 10.91
N ARG A 140 3.00 15.91 11.97
CA ARG A 140 4.28 16.65 11.96
C ARG A 140 5.32 16.02 11.04
N GLU A 141 5.39 14.68 10.97
CA GLU A 141 6.30 13.96 10.06
C GLU A 141 6.05 14.31 8.58
N VAL A 142 4.81 14.66 8.22
CA VAL A 142 4.46 15.06 6.85
C VAL A 142 4.35 16.59 6.68
N GLY A 143 4.84 17.37 7.66
CA GLY A 143 4.84 18.84 7.61
C GLY A 143 3.44 19.46 7.73
N MET A 144 2.59 18.86 8.57
CA MET A 144 1.25 19.36 8.89
C MET A 144 1.12 19.70 10.38
N ASP A 145 0.24 20.63 10.71
CA ASP A 145 0.02 21.10 12.08
C ASP A 145 -1.03 20.25 12.81
N ASP A 146 -0.97 20.27 14.14
CA ASP A 146 -1.84 19.49 15.04
C ASP A 146 -3.33 19.82 14.85
N TYR A 147 -3.67 21.09 14.56
CA TYR A 147 -5.06 21.50 14.36
C TYR A 147 -5.71 20.86 13.14
N HIS A 148 -4.94 20.34 12.19
CA HIS A 148 -5.44 19.60 11.04
C HIS A 148 -6.14 18.29 11.41
N ALA A 149 -5.82 17.71 12.58
CA ALA A 149 -6.42 16.47 13.06
C ALA A 149 -7.96 16.52 13.14
N ARG A 150 -8.51 17.69 13.47
CA ARG A 150 -9.97 17.88 13.67
C ARG A 150 -10.75 18.13 12.38
N ARG A 151 -10.05 18.32 11.26
CA ARG A 151 -10.65 18.61 9.97
C ARG A 151 -11.00 17.34 9.19
N TYR A 152 -11.78 17.55 8.12
CA TYR A 152 -12.21 16.47 7.23
C TYR A 152 -11.47 16.53 5.88
N PRO A 153 -11.34 15.40 5.14
CA PRO A 153 -10.60 15.36 3.88
C PRO A 153 -11.01 16.44 2.86
N HIS A 154 -12.30 16.78 2.79
CA HIS A 154 -12.80 17.78 1.83
C HIS A 154 -12.30 19.22 2.08
N GLU A 155 -11.77 19.50 3.28
CA GLU A 155 -11.21 20.81 3.64
C GLU A 155 -9.74 21.00 3.22
N PHE A 156 -9.14 19.98 2.56
CA PHE A 156 -7.73 19.97 2.18
C PHE A 156 -7.53 19.99 0.67
N SER A 157 -6.41 20.59 0.23
CA SER A 157 -5.95 20.51 -1.14
C SER A 157 -5.52 19.07 -1.51
N GLY A 158 -5.40 18.78 -2.81
CA GLY A 158 -4.92 17.47 -3.27
C GLY A 158 -3.55 17.09 -2.68
N GLY A 159 -2.59 18.02 -2.65
CA GLY A 159 -1.27 17.80 -2.07
C GLY A 159 -1.30 17.55 -0.56
N GLN A 160 -2.18 18.26 0.18
CA GLN A 160 -2.35 17.99 1.61
C GLN A 160 -2.99 16.62 1.86
N ARG A 161 -3.97 16.20 1.07
CA ARG A 161 -4.55 14.84 1.15
C ARG A 161 -3.52 13.76 0.84
N GLN A 162 -2.63 14.02 -0.11
CA GLN A 162 -1.51 13.11 -0.39
C GLN A 162 -0.60 12.95 0.83
N ARG A 163 -0.25 14.05 1.51
CA ARG A 163 0.52 14.00 2.77
C ARG A 163 -0.20 13.21 3.86
N ILE A 164 -1.51 13.38 4.01
CA ILE A 164 -2.31 12.61 4.96
C ILE A 164 -2.29 11.10 4.60
N GLY A 165 -2.39 10.77 3.31
CA GLY A 165 -2.25 9.39 2.84
C GLY A 165 -0.88 8.78 3.15
N ILE A 166 0.19 9.58 3.02
CA ILE A 166 1.55 9.19 3.42
C ILE A 166 1.62 9.00 4.94
N ALA A 167 1.10 9.95 5.74
CA ALA A 167 1.07 9.84 7.21
C ALA A 167 0.35 8.56 7.66
N ARG A 168 -0.77 8.21 7.02
CA ARG A 168 -1.49 6.97 7.30
C ARG A 168 -0.64 5.73 7.00
N ALA A 169 0.09 5.71 5.88
CA ALA A 169 0.98 4.62 5.54
C ALA A 169 2.16 4.48 6.52
N LEU A 170 2.65 5.60 7.05
CA LEU A 170 3.75 5.63 8.05
C LEU A 170 3.30 5.19 9.46
N ALA A 171 2.00 5.19 9.76
CA ALA A 171 1.48 4.90 11.10
C ALA A 171 1.95 3.54 11.65
N GLU A 172 2.16 2.56 10.79
CA GLU A 172 2.61 1.21 11.15
C GLU A 172 4.13 1.03 11.09
N ARG A 173 4.89 2.09 10.76
CA ARG A 173 6.34 2.04 10.54
C ARG A 173 6.75 0.90 9.60
N PRO A 174 6.21 0.86 8.38
CA PRO A 174 6.41 -0.25 7.46
C PRO A 174 7.87 -0.36 7.02
N GLN A 175 8.27 -1.57 6.63
CA GLN A 175 9.58 -1.85 6.05
C GLN A 175 9.62 -1.50 4.55
N LEU A 176 8.47 -1.58 3.87
CA LEU A 176 8.31 -1.29 2.45
C LEU A 176 7.11 -0.36 2.23
N ILE A 177 7.33 0.72 1.49
CA ILE A 177 6.26 1.61 1.01
C ILE A 177 6.25 1.56 -0.50
N ILE A 178 5.07 1.32 -1.08
CA ILE A 178 4.81 1.40 -2.51
C ILE A 178 3.97 2.65 -2.77
N ALA A 179 4.52 3.59 -3.57
CA ALA A 179 3.90 4.89 -3.84
C ALA A 179 3.64 5.10 -5.35
#